data_9515902cfa40b293e107230cb28f0b3a
#
_entry.id   9515902cfa40b293e107230cb28f0b3a
#
_cell.length_a   1.000
_cell.length_b   1.000
_cell.length_c   1.000
_cell.angle_alpha   90.00
_cell.angle_beta   90.00
_cell.angle_gamma   90.00
#
_symmetry.space_group_name_H-M   'P 1'
#
loop_
_entity.id
_entity.type
_entity.pdbx_description
1 polymer ?
#
loop_
_entity_poly.entity_id
_entity_poly.type
_entity_poly.pdbx_seq_one_letter_code
_entity_poly.pdbx_strand_id
1 'polypeptide(L)'
;MTQAFGDYSAPGMITQCEYMRRMKEMANIQAGMSFYGEMPDMFNLILNSDHKLIKQVLSEEEGACHAEVAPIQSEMDNVNKLRNELKDKQKDKKDEDIPTAEKDELNDLDKKWDDLKSKKEAVFIGYASNNKVIRQLIDLALLQNNMLRGEALNNFVKRSIELI
;
A
#
# COMPACT_ATOMS: atom_id res chain seq x y z
N MET A 1 -3.02 -4.57 -1.71
CA MET A 1 -2.79 -5.65 -2.71
C MET A 1 -4.08 -5.90 -3.45
N THR A 2 -4.07 -6.05 -4.77
CA THR A 2 -5.27 -6.33 -5.59
C THR A 2 -5.14 -7.70 -6.23
N GLN A 3 -6.25 -8.44 -6.29
CA GLN A 3 -6.33 -9.77 -6.88
C GLN A 3 -7.73 -10.02 -7.44
N ALA A 4 -7.84 -10.75 -8.54
CA ALA A 4 -9.12 -11.22 -9.05
C ALA A 4 -9.57 -12.47 -8.27
N PHE A 5 -10.80 -12.45 -7.75
CA PHE A 5 -11.34 -13.55 -6.92
C PHE A 5 -12.31 -14.45 -7.69
N GLY A 6 -12.43 -14.28 -9.00
CA GLY A 6 -13.43 -15.00 -9.79
C GLY A 6 -14.86 -14.68 -9.33
N ASP A 7 -15.64 -15.70 -9.02
CA ASP A 7 -17.06 -15.56 -8.61
C ASP A 7 -17.25 -15.03 -7.19
N TYR A 8 -16.18 -14.76 -6.43
CA TYR A 8 -16.30 -14.23 -5.07
C TYR A 8 -16.81 -12.79 -5.10
N SER A 9 -17.95 -12.55 -4.49
CA SER A 9 -18.67 -11.27 -4.58
C SER A 9 -18.22 -10.19 -3.58
N ALA A 10 -17.33 -10.50 -2.64
CA ALA A 10 -16.88 -9.50 -1.67
C ALA A 10 -15.89 -8.51 -2.31
N PRO A 11 -15.96 -7.20 -1.97
CA PRO A 11 -15.07 -6.18 -2.50
C PRO A 11 -13.63 -6.31 -2.00
N GLY A 12 -13.42 -6.97 -0.86
CA GLY A 12 -12.10 -7.22 -0.29
C GLY A 12 -12.16 -8.19 0.87
N MET A 13 -11.00 -8.71 1.24
CA MET A 13 -10.84 -9.59 2.39
C MET A 13 -9.57 -9.24 3.16
N ILE A 14 -9.56 -9.58 4.45
CA ILE A 14 -8.36 -9.51 5.28
C ILE A 14 -7.78 -10.91 5.40
N THR A 15 -6.47 -11.01 5.19
CA THR A 15 -5.69 -12.24 5.38
C THR A 15 -4.58 -12.01 6.38
N GLN A 16 -4.22 -13.05 7.11
CA GLN A 16 -3.07 -13.07 8.01
C GLN A 16 -2.00 -13.99 7.44
N CYS A 17 -0.73 -13.64 7.62
CA CYS A 17 0.37 -14.51 7.24
C CYS A 17 0.33 -15.79 8.09
N GLU A 18 0.08 -16.93 7.46
CA GLU A 18 -0.05 -18.23 8.14
C GLU A 18 1.23 -18.60 8.91
N TYR A 19 2.39 -18.29 8.36
CA TYR A 19 3.68 -18.53 9.04
C TYR A 19 3.75 -17.75 10.36
N MET A 20 3.40 -16.46 10.36
CA MET A 20 3.42 -15.62 11.57
C MET A 20 2.39 -16.09 12.59
N ARG A 21 1.20 -16.49 12.14
CA ARG A 21 0.16 -17.05 12.99
C ARG A 21 0.65 -18.31 13.71
N ARG A 22 1.26 -19.24 12.96
CA ARG A 22 1.82 -20.49 13.54
C ARG A 22 2.99 -20.23 14.48
N MET A 23 3.87 -19.28 14.13
CA MET A 23 4.99 -18.91 15.01
C MET A 23 4.51 -18.37 16.35
N LYS A 24 3.44 -17.56 16.36
CA LYS A 24 2.81 -17.05 17.59
C LYS A 24 2.16 -18.19 18.41
N GLU A 25 1.46 -19.10 17.76
CA GLU A 25 0.89 -20.26 18.44
C GLU A 25 1.97 -21.13 19.09
N MET A 26 3.09 -21.36 18.39
CA MET A 26 4.24 -22.07 18.96
C MET A 26 4.91 -21.31 20.12
N ALA A 27 4.99 -19.98 20.04
CA ALA A 27 5.55 -19.15 21.11
C ALA A 27 4.78 -19.28 22.43
N ASN A 28 3.48 -19.49 22.36
CA ASN A 28 2.64 -19.73 23.53
C ASN A 28 2.86 -21.11 24.17
N ILE A 29 3.45 -22.06 23.44
CA ILE A 29 3.68 -23.43 23.89
C ILE A 29 5.14 -23.62 24.35
N GLN A 30 6.09 -22.92 23.75
CA GLN A 30 7.53 -23.06 24.01
C GLN A 30 8.13 -21.78 24.57
N ALA A 31 8.58 -21.82 25.82
CA ALA A 31 9.16 -20.68 26.54
C ALA A 31 10.38 -20.03 25.84
N GLY A 32 11.09 -20.74 24.97
CA GLY A 32 12.22 -20.20 24.20
C GLY A 32 11.84 -19.35 22.98
N MET A 33 10.55 -19.24 22.62
CA MET A 33 10.03 -18.50 21.48
C MET A 33 9.17 -17.31 21.86
N SER A 34 9.21 -16.83 23.09
CA SER A 34 8.38 -15.73 23.62
C SER A 34 8.44 -14.46 22.77
N PHE A 35 9.60 -14.17 22.15
CA PHE A 35 9.77 -13.02 21.24
C PHE A 35 8.73 -12.99 20.11
N TYR A 36 8.36 -14.14 19.52
CA TYR A 36 7.35 -14.18 18.46
C TYR A 36 5.93 -13.92 18.99
N GLY A 37 5.66 -14.22 20.26
CA GLY A 37 4.39 -13.94 20.92
C GLY A 37 4.12 -12.44 21.09
N GLU A 38 5.16 -11.64 21.26
CA GLU A 38 5.08 -10.18 21.43
C GLU A 38 5.02 -9.40 20.10
N MET A 39 5.28 -10.06 18.96
CA MET A 39 5.20 -9.39 17.65
C MET A 39 3.76 -8.98 17.33
N PRO A 40 3.55 -7.78 16.75
CA PRO A 40 2.22 -7.35 16.34
C PRO A 40 1.64 -8.27 15.27
N ASP A 41 0.32 -8.42 15.25
CA ASP A 41 -0.36 -9.15 14.18
C ASP A 41 -0.23 -8.39 12.85
N MET A 42 0.20 -9.09 11.82
CA MET A 42 0.31 -8.53 10.48
C MET A 42 -0.86 -9.03 9.63
N PHE A 43 -1.70 -8.09 9.21
CA PHE A 43 -2.82 -8.37 8.33
C PHE A 43 -2.63 -7.72 6.97
N ASN A 44 -3.09 -8.39 5.92
CA ASN A 44 -3.10 -7.85 4.57
C ASN A 44 -4.55 -7.63 4.14
N LEU A 45 -4.86 -6.43 3.67
CA LEU A 45 -6.10 -6.15 2.96
C LEU A 45 -5.89 -6.48 1.47
N ILE A 46 -6.66 -7.44 0.97
CA ILE A 46 -6.68 -7.81 -0.45
C ILE A 46 -7.98 -7.29 -1.05
N LEU A 47 -7.87 -6.49 -2.10
CA LEU A 47 -9.02 -5.92 -2.81
C LEU A 47 -9.32 -6.76 -4.06
N ASN A 48 -10.62 -7.02 -4.28
CA ASN A 48 -11.11 -7.73 -5.45
C ASN A 48 -11.17 -6.78 -6.65
N SER A 49 -10.21 -6.90 -7.57
CA SER A 49 -10.13 -6.04 -8.77
C SER A 49 -11.33 -6.19 -9.71
N ASP A 50 -12.08 -7.28 -9.64
CA ASP A 50 -13.26 -7.51 -10.49
C ASP A 50 -14.53 -6.89 -9.92
N HIS A 51 -14.53 -6.56 -8.62
CA HIS A 51 -15.71 -6.03 -7.96
C HIS A 51 -16.08 -4.62 -8.45
N LYS A 52 -17.38 -4.39 -8.72
CA LYS A 52 -17.88 -3.12 -9.31
C LYS A 52 -17.51 -1.89 -8.47
N LEU A 53 -17.64 -1.97 -7.13
CA LEU A 53 -17.30 -0.86 -6.25
C LEU A 53 -15.80 -0.56 -6.24
N ILE A 54 -14.94 -1.56 -6.38
CA ILE A 54 -13.49 -1.34 -6.48
C ILE A 54 -13.16 -0.65 -7.80
N LYS A 55 -13.73 -1.10 -8.93
CA LYS A 55 -13.58 -0.44 -10.23
C LYS A 55 -14.07 1.00 -10.21
N GLN A 56 -15.20 1.25 -9.58
CA GLN A 56 -15.74 2.60 -9.41
C GLN A 56 -14.79 3.48 -8.61
N VAL A 57 -14.32 3.04 -7.44
CA VAL A 57 -13.39 3.79 -6.60
C VAL A 57 -12.08 4.11 -7.34
N LEU A 58 -11.55 3.15 -8.11
CA LEU A 58 -10.33 3.37 -8.91
C LEU A 58 -10.54 4.41 -10.01
N SER A 59 -11.71 4.38 -10.69
CA SER A 59 -12.05 5.37 -11.72
C SER A 59 -12.26 6.77 -11.12
N GLU A 60 -12.92 6.87 -9.97
CA GLU A 60 -13.12 8.13 -9.25
C GLU A 60 -11.79 8.69 -8.71
N GLU A 61 -10.89 7.82 -8.21
CA GLU A 61 -9.56 8.20 -7.75
C GLU A 61 -8.71 8.72 -8.91
N GLU A 62 -8.70 8.03 -10.05
CA GLU A 62 -7.99 8.47 -11.24
C GLU A 62 -8.47 9.87 -11.67
N GLY A 63 -9.77 10.10 -11.72
CA GLY A 63 -10.35 11.41 -12.06
C GLY A 63 -10.01 12.51 -11.06
N ALA A 64 -10.06 12.20 -9.77
CA ALA A 64 -9.83 13.18 -8.70
C ALA A 64 -8.35 13.54 -8.52
N CYS A 65 -7.45 12.54 -8.63
CA CYS A 65 -6.03 12.72 -8.35
C CYS A 65 -5.20 13.05 -9.60
N HIS A 66 -5.75 12.88 -10.81
CA HIS A 66 -5.00 13.02 -12.06
C HIS A 66 -4.25 14.35 -12.17
N ALA A 67 -4.92 15.46 -11.86
CA ALA A 67 -4.34 16.80 -12.01
C ALA A 67 -3.10 17.02 -11.12
N GLU A 68 -3.07 16.40 -9.93
CA GLU A 68 -1.95 16.51 -9.00
C GLU A 68 -0.89 15.44 -9.26
N VAL A 69 -1.30 14.24 -9.65
CA VAL A 69 -0.40 13.09 -9.85
C VAL A 69 0.33 13.15 -11.20
N ALA A 70 -0.30 13.63 -12.28
CA ALA A 70 0.30 13.64 -13.61
C ALA A 70 1.63 14.40 -13.69
N PRO A 71 1.78 15.62 -13.13
CA PRO A 71 3.06 16.31 -13.12
C PRO A 71 4.12 15.59 -12.28
N ILE A 72 3.73 15.02 -11.13
CA ILE A 72 4.64 14.25 -10.29
C ILE A 72 5.12 13.00 -11.03
N GLN A 73 4.22 12.28 -11.70
CA GLN A 73 4.57 11.10 -12.48
C GLN A 73 5.53 11.43 -13.62
N SER A 74 5.28 12.52 -14.36
CA SER A 74 6.18 12.97 -15.42
C SER A 74 7.59 13.29 -14.91
N GLU A 75 7.69 13.91 -13.74
CA GLU A 75 8.99 14.20 -13.11
C GLU A 75 9.67 12.90 -12.62
N MET A 76 8.91 11.96 -12.05
CA MET A 76 9.41 10.63 -11.68
C MET A 76 9.96 9.88 -12.90
N ASP A 77 9.26 9.89 -14.02
CA ASP A 77 9.71 9.23 -15.25
C ASP A 77 11.02 9.82 -15.77
N ASN A 78 11.18 11.15 -15.71
CA ASN A 78 12.43 11.82 -16.06
C ASN A 78 13.57 11.44 -15.11
N VAL A 79 13.33 11.47 -13.80
CA VAL A 79 14.33 11.06 -12.79
C VAL A 79 14.73 9.59 -12.99
N ASN A 80 13.75 8.72 -13.24
CA ASN A 80 14.01 7.29 -13.47
C ASN A 80 14.84 7.05 -14.72
N LYS A 81 14.61 7.80 -15.78
CA LYS A 81 15.40 7.75 -17.00
C LYS A 81 16.88 8.12 -16.73
N LEU A 82 17.12 9.24 -16.03
CA LEU A 82 18.48 9.66 -15.65
C LEU A 82 19.18 8.63 -14.74
N ARG A 83 18.46 8.07 -13.78
CA ARG A 83 18.96 6.99 -12.90
C ARG A 83 19.39 5.76 -13.70
N ASN A 84 18.58 5.34 -14.67
CA ASN A 84 18.88 4.18 -15.49
C ASN A 84 20.10 4.46 -16.41
N GLU A 85 20.19 5.64 -17.00
CA GLU A 85 21.35 6.05 -17.82
C GLU A 85 22.67 6.05 -17.01
N LEU A 86 22.63 6.52 -15.75
CA LEU A 86 23.79 6.47 -14.86
C LEU A 86 24.13 5.03 -14.44
N LYS A 87 23.14 4.23 -14.08
CA LYS A 87 23.34 2.81 -13.73
C LYS A 87 23.91 2.01 -14.90
N ASP A 88 23.43 2.26 -16.10
CA ASP A 88 23.97 1.58 -17.30
C ASP A 88 25.43 1.97 -17.58
N LYS A 89 25.81 3.24 -17.34
CA LYS A 89 27.22 3.68 -17.44
C LYS A 89 28.13 3.05 -16.40
N GLN A 90 27.57 2.65 -15.26
CA GLN A 90 28.30 2.05 -14.13
C GLN A 90 28.34 0.53 -14.18
N LYS A 91 27.49 -0.13 -14.97
CA LYS A 91 27.24 -1.56 -14.97
C LYS A 91 28.50 -2.41 -15.20
N ASP A 92 29.44 -1.93 -16.03
CA ASP A 92 30.66 -2.63 -16.37
C ASP A 92 31.89 -2.13 -15.56
N LYS A 93 31.69 -1.18 -14.64
CA LYS A 93 32.75 -0.63 -13.78
C LYS A 93 32.73 -1.32 -12.41
N LYS A 94 33.90 -1.52 -11.82
CA LYS A 94 33.99 -1.87 -10.40
C LYS A 94 33.67 -0.66 -9.55
N ASP A 95 33.13 -0.90 -8.36
CA ASP A 95 32.70 0.16 -7.44
C ASP A 95 33.82 1.17 -7.10
N GLU A 96 35.09 0.72 -7.13
CA GLU A 96 36.30 1.52 -6.91
C GLU A 96 36.62 2.44 -8.11
N ASP A 97 36.15 2.07 -9.31
CA ASP A 97 36.44 2.82 -10.57
C ASP A 97 35.32 3.84 -10.88
N ILE A 98 34.25 3.90 -10.07
CA ILE A 98 33.18 4.87 -10.29
C ILE A 98 33.54 6.18 -9.61
N PRO A 99 33.58 7.31 -10.38
CA PRO A 99 33.88 8.63 -9.83
C PRO A 99 32.91 9.01 -8.71
N THR A 100 33.40 9.63 -7.65
CA THR A 100 32.58 10.09 -6.51
C THR A 100 31.45 11.00 -6.98
N ALA A 101 31.69 11.87 -7.96
CA ALA A 101 30.65 12.73 -8.52
C ALA A 101 29.47 11.95 -9.14
N GLU A 102 29.74 10.83 -9.83
CA GLU A 102 28.67 9.97 -10.40
C GLU A 102 27.88 9.23 -9.30
N LYS A 103 28.54 8.88 -8.19
CA LYS A 103 27.88 8.27 -7.01
C LYS A 103 26.97 9.29 -6.30
N ASP A 104 27.47 10.50 -6.12
CA ASP A 104 26.73 11.58 -5.48
C ASP A 104 25.51 11.97 -6.33
N GLU A 105 25.68 12.06 -7.65
CA GLU A 105 24.59 12.35 -8.58
C GLU A 105 23.50 11.26 -8.53
N LEU A 106 23.90 9.98 -8.51
CA LEU A 106 22.93 8.87 -8.37
C LEU A 106 22.19 8.93 -7.03
N ASN A 107 22.90 9.21 -5.94
CA ASN A 107 22.32 9.34 -4.61
C ASN A 107 21.32 10.51 -4.53
N ASP A 108 21.61 11.64 -5.19
CA ASP A 108 20.69 12.78 -5.23
C ASP A 108 19.47 12.48 -6.09
N LEU A 109 19.62 11.73 -7.20
CA LEU A 109 18.49 11.24 -7.99
C LEU A 109 17.64 10.22 -7.21
N ASP A 110 18.25 9.35 -6.41
CA ASP A 110 17.52 8.41 -5.55
C ASP A 110 16.71 9.15 -4.49
N LYS A 111 17.30 10.16 -3.81
CA LYS A 111 16.57 11.01 -2.86
C LYS A 111 15.40 11.74 -3.53
N LYS A 112 15.64 12.31 -4.72
CA LYS A 112 14.60 12.99 -5.48
C LYS A 112 13.46 12.05 -5.88
N TRP A 113 13.79 10.82 -6.26
CA TRP A 113 12.80 9.78 -6.54
C TRP A 113 11.94 9.45 -5.31
N ASP A 114 12.57 9.28 -4.15
CA ASP A 114 11.86 8.95 -2.90
C ASP A 114 10.97 10.11 -2.46
N ASP A 115 11.42 11.35 -2.62
CA ASP A 115 10.62 12.55 -2.37
C ASP A 115 9.38 12.63 -3.27
N LEU A 116 9.55 12.40 -4.57
CA LEU A 116 8.45 12.41 -5.53
C LEU A 116 7.47 11.26 -5.25
N LYS A 117 7.98 10.08 -4.91
CA LYS A 117 7.17 8.93 -4.50
C LYS A 117 6.33 9.28 -3.26
N SER A 118 6.95 9.88 -2.25
CA SER A 118 6.25 10.29 -1.02
C SER A 118 5.17 11.34 -1.30
N LYS A 119 5.43 12.31 -2.19
CA LYS A 119 4.44 13.31 -2.63
C LYS A 119 3.26 12.64 -3.34
N LYS A 120 3.53 11.72 -4.26
CA LYS A 120 2.48 10.95 -4.96
C LYS A 120 1.63 10.13 -3.98
N GLU A 121 2.27 9.44 -3.04
CA GLU A 121 1.58 8.70 -1.99
C GLU A 121 0.72 9.60 -1.10
N ALA A 122 1.19 10.80 -0.77
CA ALA A 122 0.42 11.76 0.04
C ALA A 122 -0.88 12.21 -0.65
N VAL A 123 -0.89 12.39 -1.98
CA VAL A 123 -2.10 12.69 -2.75
C VAL A 123 -3.12 11.56 -2.61
N PHE A 124 -2.70 10.31 -2.81
CA PHE A 124 -3.58 9.15 -2.69
C PHE A 124 -4.08 8.93 -1.26
N ILE A 125 -3.22 9.13 -0.26
CA ILE A 125 -3.61 9.05 1.16
C ILE A 125 -4.65 10.13 1.48
N GLY A 126 -4.47 11.35 0.98
CA GLY A 126 -5.42 12.45 1.14
C GLY A 126 -6.79 12.10 0.56
N TYR A 127 -6.82 11.59 -0.67
CA TYR A 127 -8.04 11.12 -1.32
C TYR A 127 -8.71 9.99 -0.52
N ALA A 128 -7.96 8.93 -0.20
CA ALA A 128 -8.48 7.77 0.49
C ALA A 128 -9.02 8.10 1.89
N SER A 129 -8.34 9.00 2.61
CA SER A 129 -8.75 9.43 3.96
C SER A 129 -10.07 10.19 3.98
N ASN A 130 -10.41 10.88 2.90
CA ASN A 130 -11.63 11.67 2.78
C ASN A 130 -12.77 10.90 2.08
N ASN A 131 -12.50 9.75 1.47
CA ASN A 131 -13.48 8.97 0.73
C ASN A 131 -14.28 8.04 1.67
N LYS A 132 -15.58 8.32 1.82
CA LYS A 132 -16.48 7.53 2.68
C LYS A 132 -16.64 6.09 2.19
N VAL A 133 -16.62 5.86 0.87
CA VAL A 133 -16.77 4.53 0.26
C VAL A 133 -15.57 3.66 0.57
N ILE A 134 -14.34 4.20 0.44
CA ILE A 134 -13.11 3.47 0.77
C ILE A 134 -13.13 3.04 2.25
N ARG A 135 -13.47 3.96 3.16
CA ARG A 135 -13.61 3.62 4.59
C ARG A 135 -14.65 2.53 4.82
N GLN A 136 -15.78 2.61 4.13
CA GLN A 136 -16.84 1.61 4.26
C GLN A 136 -16.39 0.22 3.78
N LEU A 137 -15.63 0.16 2.68
CA LEU A 137 -15.08 -1.09 2.15
C LEU A 137 -14.05 -1.72 3.09
N ILE A 138 -13.19 -0.92 3.70
CA ILE A 138 -12.21 -1.38 4.70
C ILE A 138 -12.94 -1.94 5.92
N ASP A 139 -13.89 -1.20 6.46
CA ASP A 139 -14.65 -1.61 7.65
C ASP A 139 -15.51 -2.86 7.38
N LEU A 140 -16.02 -3.02 6.15
CA LEU A 140 -16.72 -4.24 5.74
C LEU A 140 -15.77 -5.46 5.77
N ALA A 141 -14.55 -5.31 5.28
CA ALA A 141 -13.55 -6.38 5.34
C ALA A 141 -13.14 -6.71 6.78
N LEU A 142 -13.00 -5.69 7.65
CA LEU A 142 -12.76 -5.87 9.09
C LEU A 142 -13.93 -6.58 9.78
N LEU A 143 -15.17 -6.21 9.43
CA LEU A 143 -16.37 -6.83 9.97
C LEU A 143 -16.46 -8.32 9.64
N GLN A 144 -16.17 -8.69 8.38
CA GLN A 144 -16.14 -10.09 7.93
C GLN A 144 -15.16 -10.97 8.73
N ASN A 145 -14.12 -10.36 9.30
CA ASN A 145 -13.10 -11.03 10.10
C ASN A 145 -13.30 -10.84 11.62
N ASN A 146 -14.47 -10.36 12.07
CA ASN A 146 -14.77 -10.05 13.47
C ASN A 146 -13.79 -9.06 14.14
N MET A 147 -13.13 -8.22 13.33
CA MET A 147 -12.14 -7.24 13.78
C MET A 147 -12.76 -5.86 14.01
N LEU A 148 -14.00 -5.60 13.57
CA LEU A 148 -14.71 -4.34 13.75
C LEU A 148 -15.63 -4.43 14.98
N ARG A 149 -15.34 -3.65 16.03
CA ARG A 149 -16.07 -3.71 17.32
C ARG A 149 -16.22 -2.31 17.92
N GLY A 150 -17.14 -2.19 18.89
CA GLY A 150 -17.31 -0.99 19.71
C GLY A 150 -17.64 0.27 18.88
N GLU A 151 -16.94 1.34 19.13
CA GLU A 151 -17.16 2.63 18.48
C GLU A 151 -16.93 2.57 16.94
N ALA A 152 -15.96 1.80 16.49
CA ALA A 152 -15.70 1.60 15.06
C ALA A 152 -16.89 0.97 14.34
N LEU A 153 -17.53 -0.03 14.96
CA LEU A 153 -18.75 -0.65 14.44
C LEU A 153 -19.92 0.36 14.40
N ASN A 154 -20.09 1.17 15.45
CA ASN A 154 -21.13 2.21 15.45
C ASN A 154 -20.92 3.24 14.32
N ASN A 155 -19.67 3.65 14.10
CA ASN A 155 -19.32 4.58 13.03
C ASN A 155 -19.54 3.97 11.64
N PHE A 156 -19.25 2.67 11.48
CA PHE A 156 -19.56 1.92 10.27
C PHE A 156 -21.07 1.93 9.97
N VAL A 157 -21.91 1.62 10.98
CA VAL A 157 -23.37 1.62 10.83
C VAL A 157 -23.89 3.01 10.45
N LYS A 158 -23.42 4.08 11.12
CA LYS A 158 -23.81 5.46 10.78
C LYS A 158 -23.48 5.80 9.32
N ARG A 159 -22.25 5.51 8.85
CA ARG A 159 -21.88 5.73 7.46
C ARG A 159 -22.70 4.89 6.48
N SER A 160 -23.03 3.63 6.84
CA SER A 160 -23.89 2.78 6.01
C SER A 160 -25.24 3.43 5.75
N ILE A 161 -25.85 4.05 6.78
CA ILE A 161 -27.13 4.76 6.67
C ILE A 161 -27.00 6.00 5.77
N GLU A 162 -25.86 6.71 5.85
CA GLU A 162 -25.62 7.90 5.01
C GLU A 162 -25.37 7.57 3.53
N LEU A 163 -25.00 6.33 3.21
CA LEU A 163 -24.68 5.88 1.84
C LEU A 163 -25.86 5.20 1.13
N ILE A 164 -26.97 4.93 1.82
CA ILE A 164 -28.23 4.42 1.28
C ILE A 164 -29.15 5.57 0.85
#